data_e154e1866adea263b23e87dce1def828
#
_entry.id   e154e1866adea263b23e87dce1def828
#
_cell.length_a   1.000
_cell.length_b   1.000
_cell.length_c   1.000
_cell.angle_alpha   90.00
_cell.angle_beta   90.00
_cell.angle_gamma   90.00
#
_symmetry.space_group_name_H-M   'P 1'
#
loop_
_entity.id
_entity.type
_entity.pdbx_description
1 polymer ?
#
loop_
_entity_poly.entity_id
_entity_poly.type
_entity_poly.pdbx_seq_one_letter_code
_entity_poly.pdbx_strand_id
1 'polypeptide(L)'
;MLEFNMLIDLCGVDTGEEMQVVYHLSSSRSSDWLRLIVPGLERNAPRIASATSIWPGAEWMEREAYDMFGIIFEGNRDLRRIYMPDDYRSFPLRKDFYLADDASRSPAAGVRNMERAGTPHDATPATALRRTTGA
;
A
#
# COMPACT_ATOMS: atom_id res chain seq x y z
N MET A 1 -20.93 24.53 1.77
CA MET A 1 -19.66 23.82 1.90
C MET A 1 -19.87 22.38 1.41
N LEU A 2 -19.10 21.95 0.44
CA LEU A 2 -19.13 20.56 -0.03
C LEU A 2 -18.40 19.70 0.99
N GLU A 3 -19.12 18.78 1.62
CA GLU A 3 -18.56 17.88 2.64
C GLU A 3 -18.51 16.46 2.05
N PHE A 4 -17.33 16.03 1.61
CA PHE A 4 -17.10 14.63 1.18
C PHE A 4 -16.76 13.79 2.40
N ASN A 5 -17.76 13.39 3.14
CA ASN A 5 -17.64 12.71 4.42
C ASN A 5 -17.65 11.18 4.32
N MET A 6 -17.88 10.65 3.14
CA MET A 6 -17.92 9.20 2.89
C MET A 6 -16.81 8.77 1.93
N LEU A 7 -15.93 7.88 2.38
CA LEU A 7 -15.03 7.15 1.53
C LEU A 7 -15.77 5.93 0.98
N ILE A 8 -15.99 5.89 -0.32
CA ILE A 8 -16.69 4.79 -0.99
C ILE A 8 -15.71 3.72 -1.41
N ASP A 9 -14.54 4.15 -1.94
CA ASP A 9 -13.53 3.24 -2.42
C ASP A 9 -12.14 3.90 -2.38
N LEU A 10 -11.13 3.07 -2.19
CA LEU A 10 -9.71 3.42 -2.29
C LEU A 10 -9.00 2.29 -3.00
N CYS A 11 -8.30 2.59 -4.07
CA CYS A 11 -7.54 1.59 -4.80
C CYS A 11 -6.17 2.10 -5.26
N GLY A 12 -5.22 1.18 -5.39
CA GLY A 12 -3.94 1.42 -6.04
C GLY A 12 -4.05 1.30 -7.56
N VAL A 13 -3.20 2.01 -8.26
CA VAL A 13 -3.05 1.91 -9.73
C VAL A 13 -1.57 1.89 -10.07
N ASP A 14 -1.16 0.93 -10.86
CA ASP A 14 0.17 0.89 -11.48
C ASP A 14 0.06 1.40 -12.92
N THR A 15 0.67 2.55 -13.21
CA THR A 15 0.71 3.11 -14.58
C THR A 15 1.81 2.48 -15.43
N GLY A 16 2.76 1.80 -14.81
CA GLY A 16 3.99 1.29 -15.43
C GLY A 16 5.19 2.21 -15.14
N GLU A 17 4.98 3.49 -14.97
CA GLU A 17 6.00 4.49 -14.62
C GLU A 17 5.98 4.83 -13.14
N GLU A 18 4.80 5.01 -12.58
CA GLU A 18 4.56 5.37 -11.19
C GLU A 18 3.41 4.59 -10.59
N MET A 19 3.29 4.62 -9.26
CA MET A 19 2.10 4.18 -8.56
C MET A 19 1.20 5.37 -8.26
N GLN A 20 -0.10 5.12 -8.26
CA GLN A 20 -1.12 6.12 -7.92
C GLN A 20 -2.08 5.53 -6.89
N VAL A 21 -2.68 6.38 -6.08
CA VAL A 21 -3.83 6.02 -5.23
C VAL A 21 -5.03 6.82 -5.68
N VAL A 22 -6.14 6.14 -5.86
CA VAL A 22 -7.41 6.74 -6.28
C VAL A 22 -8.42 6.57 -5.16
N TYR A 23 -9.03 7.68 -4.76
CA TYR A 23 -10.10 7.74 -3.76
C TYR A 23 -11.40 8.11 -4.44
N HIS A 24 -12.46 7.39 -4.14
CA HIS A 24 -13.82 7.76 -4.51
C HIS A 24 -14.56 8.22 -3.26
N LEU A 25 -14.94 9.48 -3.24
CA LEU A 25 -15.60 10.12 -2.13
C LEU A 25 -17.03 10.49 -2.51
N SER A 26 -17.90 10.49 -1.53
CA SER A 26 -19.29 10.93 -1.68
C SER A 26 -19.69 11.85 -0.55
N SER A 27 -20.64 12.73 -0.83
CA SER A 27 -21.29 13.56 0.17
C SER A 27 -22.61 12.93 0.58
N SER A 28 -22.81 12.76 1.88
CA SER A 28 -24.11 12.28 2.40
C SER A 28 -25.23 13.33 2.30
N ARG A 29 -24.89 14.58 2.03
CA ARG A 29 -25.84 15.71 2.01
C ARG A 29 -26.29 16.12 0.62
N SER A 30 -25.39 16.03 -0.37
CA SER A 30 -25.64 16.62 -1.69
C SER A 30 -25.65 15.62 -2.83
N SER A 31 -25.48 14.32 -2.55
CA SER A 31 -25.34 13.26 -3.56
C SER A 31 -24.21 13.51 -4.56
N ASP A 32 -23.26 14.38 -4.25
CA ASP A 32 -22.10 14.65 -5.07
C ASP A 32 -21.05 13.55 -4.91
N TRP A 33 -20.33 13.33 -6.00
CA TRP A 33 -19.23 12.37 -6.06
C TRP A 33 -17.95 13.08 -6.46
N LEU A 34 -16.84 12.68 -5.84
CA LEU A 34 -15.50 13.16 -6.17
C LEU A 34 -14.56 11.98 -6.35
N ARG A 35 -13.82 12.01 -7.46
CA ARG A 35 -12.68 11.13 -7.67
C ARG A 35 -11.41 11.93 -7.45
N LEU A 36 -10.65 11.56 -6.43
CA LEU A 36 -9.35 12.14 -6.12
C LEU A 36 -8.25 11.17 -6.54
N ILE A 37 -7.31 11.63 -7.36
CA ILE A 37 -6.15 10.85 -7.79
C ILE A 37 -4.91 11.46 -7.17
N VAL A 38 -4.12 10.65 -6.49
CA VAL A 38 -2.80 11.01 -5.98
C VAL A 38 -1.74 10.31 -6.83
N PRO A 39 -1.14 11.02 -7.80
CA PRO A 39 -0.11 10.49 -8.68
C PRO A 39 1.28 10.62 -8.05
N GLY A 40 2.31 10.14 -8.75
CA GLY A 40 3.71 10.43 -8.46
C GLY A 40 4.30 9.65 -7.30
N LEU A 41 3.67 8.52 -6.89
CA LEU A 41 4.29 7.65 -5.90
C LEU A 41 5.42 6.85 -6.56
N GLU A 42 6.56 6.80 -5.87
CA GLU A 42 7.72 6.05 -6.34
C GLU A 42 7.37 4.58 -6.54
N ARG A 43 7.64 4.03 -7.73
CA ARG A 43 7.24 2.68 -8.08
C ARG A 43 7.87 1.61 -7.20
N ASN A 44 9.14 1.78 -6.82
CA ASN A 44 9.88 0.77 -6.06
C ASN A 44 9.53 0.75 -4.57
N ALA A 45 9.20 1.92 -4.02
CA ALA A 45 8.85 2.07 -2.61
C ALA A 45 7.71 3.08 -2.44
N PRO A 46 6.50 2.80 -2.98
CA PRO A 46 5.40 3.75 -2.94
C PRO A 46 4.92 3.96 -1.50
N ARG A 47 4.89 5.22 -1.07
CA ARG A 47 4.46 5.61 0.27
C ARG A 47 3.50 6.78 0.20
N ILE A 48 2.49 6.74 1.06
CA ILE A 48 1.49 7.79 1.22
C ILE A 48 0.96 7.78 2.65
N ALA A 49 0.54 8.93 3.15
CA ALA A 49 -0.13 8.99 4.44
C ALA A 49 -1.45 8.20 4.44
N SER A 50 -1.71 7.48 5.53
CA SER A 50 -2.98 6.77 5.73
C SER A 50 -4.15 7.74 5.84
N ALA A 51 -5.26 7.39 5.25
CA ALA A 51 -6.52 8.12 5.35
C ALA A 51 -7.40 7.66 6.53
N THR A 52 -6.94 6.71 7.34
CA THR A 52 -7.71 6.13 8.46
C THR A 52 -8.08 7.14 9.55
N SER A 53 -7.29 8.20 9.69
CA SER A 53 -7.60 9.29 10.62
C SER A 53 -8.82 10.12 10.22
N ILE A 54 -9.17 10.11 8.93
CA ILE A 54 -10.31 10.83 8.36
C ILE A 54 -11.47 9.85 8.14
N TRP A 55 -11.19 8.72 7.53
CA TRP A 55 -12.16 7.66 7.23
C TRP A 55 -11.67 6.33 7.81
N PRO A 56 -12.18 5.90 8.96
CA PRO A 56 -11.76 4.62 9.58
C PRO A 56 -11.92 3.40 8.65
N GLY A 57 -12.92 3.43 7.76
CA GLY A 57 -13.12 2.37 6.76
C GLY A 57 -12.00 2.22 5.73
N ALA A 58 -11.11 3.22 5.61
CA ALA A 58 -9.93 3.15 4.74
C ALA A 58 -8.97 2.01 5.13
N GLU A 59 -8.97 1.59 6.39
CA GLU A 59 -8.03 0.57 6.91
C GLU A 59 -7.98 -0.68 6.04
N TRP A 60 -9.13 -1.22 5.67
CA TRP A 60 -9.25 -2.43 4.85
C TRP A 60 -8.85 -2.19 3.39
N MET A 61 -9.24 -1.06 2.83
CA MET A 61 -8.94 -0.69 1.45
C MET A 61 -7.44 -0.41 1.27
N GLU A 62 -6.81 0.20 2.27
CA GLU A 62 -5.36 0.42 2.29
C GLU A 62 -4.58 -0.90 2.39
N ARG A 63 -5.07 -1.87 3.17
CA ARG A 63 -4.48 -3.21 3.24
C ARG A 63 -4.57 -3.92 1.89
N GLU A 64 -5.70 -3.80 1.17
CA GLU A 64 -5.84 -4.36 -0.17
C GLU A 64 -4.84 -3.72 -1.15
N ALA A 65 -4.74 -2.39 -1.16
CA ALA A 65 -3.78 -1.68 -2.01
C ALA A 65 -2.32 -2.02 -1.66
N TYR A 66 -2.02 -2.21 -0.38
CA TYR A 66 -0.72 -2.73 0.06
C TYR A 66 -0.48 -4.14 -0.46
N ASP A 67 -1.43 -5.06 -0.27
CA ASP A 67 -1.28 -6.47 -0.64
C ASP A 67 -1.09 -6.65 -2.16
N MET A 68 -1.83 -5.89 -2.97
CA MET A 68 -1.83 -6.01 -4.43
C MET A 68 -0.71 -5.22 -5.11
N PHE A 69 -0.34 -4.05 -4.59
CA PHE A 69 0.59 -3.12 -5.24
C PHE A 69 1.85 -2.82 -4.41
N GLY A 70 1.86 -3.11 -3.12
CA GLY A 70 2.95 -2.77 -2.21
C GLY A 70 2.98 -1.31 -1.81
N ILE A 71 1.87 -0.60 -1.88
CA ILE A 71 1.76 0.79 -1.43
C ILE A 71 1.73 0.81 0.10
N ILE A 72 2.66 1.52 0.71
CA ILE A 72 2.75 1.65 2.17
C ILE A 72 1.94 2.87 2.61
N PHE A 73 0.94 2.63 3.44
CA PHE A 73 0.10 3.67 4.03
C PHE A 73 0.62 4.01 5.44
N GLU A 74 1.36 5.10 5.53
CA GLU A 74 1.98 5.54 6.78
C GLU A 74 0.92 6.02 7.78
N GLY A 75 0.87 5.37 8.94
CA GLY A 75 -0.14 5.63 9.97
C GLY A 75 -1.30 4.63 10.00
N ASN A 76 -1.39 3.71 9.04
CA ASN A 76 -2.28 2.57 9.17
C ASN A 76 -1.75 1.63 10.27
N ARG A 77 -2.59 1.31 11.26
CA ARG A 77 -2.19 0.56 12.46
C ARG A 77 -2.04 -0.94 12.23
N ASP A 78 -2.65 -1.47 11.16
CA ASP A 78 -2.69 -2.90 10.88
C ASP A 78 -2.43 -3.17 9.39
N LEU A 79 -1.37 -2.56 8.85
CA LEU A 79 -1.00 -2.72 7.44
C LEU A 79 -0.35 -4.09 7.21
N ARG A 80 -1.17 -5.07 6.91
CA ARG A 80 -0.79 -6.46 6.61
C ARG A 80 -1.59 -6.98 5.43
N ARG A 81 -1.16 -8.10 4.84
CA ARG A 81 -1.83 -8.71 3.70
C ARG A 81 -3.26 -9.17 4.04
N ILE A 82 -4.13 -9.23 3.02
CA ILE A 82 -5.51 -9.71 3.12
C ILE A 82 -5.71 -10.97 2.28
N TYR A 83 -5.27 -10.95 1.02
CA TYR A 83 -5.51 -12.02 0.05
C TYR A 83 -4.33 -12.97 -0.07
N MET A 84 -3.12 -12.44 -0.05
CA MET A 84 -1.91 -13.25 -0.17
C MET A 84 -1.45 -13.75 1.20
N PRO A 85 -0.79 -14.92 1.27
CA PRO A 85 -0.10 -15.38 2.47
C PRO A 85 0.92 -14.35 2.98
N ASP A 86 1.16 -14.31 4.30
CA ASP A 86 2.07 -13.33 4.91
C ASP A 86 3.51 -13.42 4.39
N ASP A 87 3.94 -14.61 3.99
CA ASP A 87 5.27 -14.88 3.42
C ASP A 87 5.36 -14.63 1.91
N TYR A 88 4.27 -14.24 1.27
CA TYR A 88 4.27 -13.94 -0.17
C TYR A 88 5.02 -12.65 -0.46
N ARG A 89 6.04 -12.73 -1.34
CA ARG A 89 7.00 -11.64 -1.55
C ARG A 89 6.75 -10.76 -2.75
N SER A 90 5.68 -11.02 -3.50
CA SER A 90 5.34 -10.29 -4.72
C SER A 90 4.05 -9.50 -4.56
N PHE A 91 3.77 -8.64 -5.54
CA PHE A 91 2.54 -7.83 -5.59
C PHE A 91 1.80 -8.13 -6.90
N PRO A 92 0.70 -8.93 -6.82
CA PRO A 92 0.10 -9.56 -8.01
C PRO A 92 -0.49 -8.60 -9.04
N LEU A 93 -0.88 -7.38 -8.65
CA LEU A 93 -1.48 -6.43 -9.57
C LEU A 93 -0.49 -5.41 -10.16
N ARG A 94 0.79 -5.53 -9.84
CA ARG A 94 1.82 -4.75 -10.53
C ARG A 94 1.99 -5.22 -11.97
N LYS A 95 2.23 -4.29 -12.88
CA LYS A 95 2.45 -4.60 -14.31
C LYS A 95 3.72 -5.42 -14.60
N ASP A 96 4.66 -5.42 -13.68
CA ASP A 96 5.89 -6.22 -13.73
C ASP A 96 5.78 -7.58 -13.02
N PHE A 97 4.60 -7.92 -12.53
CA PHE A 97 4.32 -9.24 -11.97
C PHE A 97 4.05 -10.26 -13.07
N TYR A 98 4.74 -11.40 -12.99
CA TYR A 98 4.54 -12.54 -13.89
C TYR A 98 4.34 -13.80 -13.07
N LEU A 99 3.37 -14.63 -13.47
CA LEU A 99 3.23 -15.97 -12.93
C LEU A 99 4.40 -16.86 -13.41
N ALA A 100 4.86 -17.77 -12.55
CA ALA A 100 5.99 -18.67 -12.86
C ALA A 100 5.77 -19.51 -14.13
N ASP A 101 4.51 -19.77 -14.48
CA ASP A 101 4.14 -20.55 -15.66
C ASP A 101 4.29 -19.79 -16.98
N ASP A 102 4.46 -18.46 -16.93
CA ASP A 102 4.67 -17.61 -18.11
C ASP A 102 6.14 -17.19 -18.25
N ALA A 103 7.03 -18.16 -18.13
CA ALA A 103 8.48 -17.97 -18.23
C ALA A 103 8.93 -17.34 -19.57
N SER A 104 8.08 -17.41 -20.62
CA SER A 104 8.34 -16.83 -21.94
C SER A 104 8.24 -15.29 -21.96
N ARG A 105 7.59 -14.68 -20.95
CA ARG A 105 7.33 -13.24 -20.85
C ARG A 105 8.13 -12.53 -19.77
N SER A 106 8.90 -13.27 -18.99
CA SER A 106 9.73 -12.69 -17.93
C SER A 106 10.90 -11.90 -18.55
N PRO A 107 10.92 -10.57 -18.45
CA PRO A 107 12.15 -9.83 -18.72
C PRO A 107 13.14 -10.18 -17.61
N ALA A 108 14.22 -10.87 -17.97
CA ALA A 108 15.25 -11.37 -17.06
C ALA A 108 15.94 -10.30 -16.16
N ALA A 109 15.48 -9.05 -16.20
CA ALA A 109 16.04 -7.90 -15.47
C ALA A 109 15.14 -7.32 -14.36
N GLY A 110 13.83 -7.61 -14.34
CA GLY A 110 12.87 -6.94 -13.45
C GLY A 110 12.74 -7.54 -12.05
N VAL A 111 13.01 -8.83 -11.93
CA VAL A 111 12.68 -9.59 -10.69
C VAL A 111 13.62 -9.27 -9.52
N ARG A 112 14.79 -8.70 -9.77
CA ARG A 112 15.81 -8.45 -8.73
C ARG A 112 15.51 -7.26 -7.80
N ASN A 113 14.55 -6.41 -8.11
CA ASN A 113 14.26 -5.22 -7.30
C ASN A 113 13.10 -5.39 -6.31
N MET A 114 12.39 -6.51 -6.35
CA MET A 114 11.26 -6.77 -5.44
C MET A 114 11.69 -7.22 -4.03
N GLU A 115 12.93 -7.65 -3.86
CA GLU A 115 13.45 -8.11 -2.55
C GLU A 115 13.69 -6.98 -1.53
N ARG A 116 13.52 -5.71 -1.92
CA ARG A 116 13.86 -4.55 -1.08
C ARG A 116 12.69 -3.69 -0.62
N ALA A 117 11.48 -4.00 -0.98
CA ALA A 117 10.33 -3.38 -0.32
C ALA A 117 10.19 -4.03 1.06
N GLY A 118 10.83 -3.42 2.07
CA GLY A 118 10.75 -3.89 3.45
C GLY A 118 9.29 -4.05 3.85
N THR A 119 8.92 -5.22 4.32
CA THR A 119 7.61 -5.43 4.92
C THR A 119 7.48 -4.54 6.15
N PRO A 120 6.30 -4.04 6.50
CA PRO A 120 6.09 -3.28 7.73
C PRO A 120 6.51 -4.04 9.00
N HIS A 121 6.70 -5.36 8.91
CA HIS A 121 7.18 -6.23 9.99
C HIS A 121 8.69 -6.17 10.26
N ASP A 122 9.49 -5.58 9.37
CA ASP A 122 10.93 -5.43 9.57
C ASP A 122 11.31 -4.21 10.42
N ALA A 123 10.33 -3.57 11.07
CA ALA A 123 10.62 -2.65 12.16
C ALA A 123 11.16 -3.49 13.34
N THR A 124 12.46 -3.65 13.39
CA THR A 124 13.18 -4.23 14.53
C THR A 124 12.65 -3.60 15.81
N PRO A 125 12.22 -4.38 16.81
CA PRO A 125 11.88 -3.81 18.11
C PRO A 125 13.11 -3.12 18.64
N ALA A 126 12.96 -1.87 19.01
CA ALA A 126 14.01 -1.03 19.58
C ALA A 126 14.75 -1.81 20.65
N THR A 127 16.04 -1.89 20.46
CA THR A 127 17.05 -2.49 21.33
C THR A 127 16.70 -2.28 22.80
N ALA A 128 16.54 -3.39 23.52
CA ALA A 128 16.42 -3.41 24.96
C ALA A 128 17.61 -2.67 25.57
N LEU A 129 17.31 -1.62 26.30
CA LEU A 129 18.27 -0.93 27.17
C LEU A 129 19.00 -1.95 28.04
N ARG A 130 20.29 -2.15 27.79
CA ARG A 130 21.17 -2.80 28.71
C ARG A 130 21.27 -1.91 29.96
N ARG A 131 20.64 -2.33 31.05
CA ARG A 131 20.94 -1.81 32.36
C ARG A 131 22.33 -2.36 32.72
N THR A 132 23.33 -1.50 32.68
CA THR A 132 24.60 -1.75 33.37
C THR A 132 24.36 -1.44 34.84
N THR A 133 24.21 -2.48 35.65
CA THR A 133 24.40 -2.39 37.07
C THR A 133 25.91 -2.33 37.30
N GLY A 134 26.44 -1.15 37.60
CA GLY A 134 27.76 -0.98 38.17
C GLY A 134 27.71 -1.34 39.66
N ALA A 135 28.59 -2.21 40.03
CA ALA A 135 28.95 -2.42 41.40
C ALA A 135 29.85 -1.29 41.92
#